data_742ad23f0e3a3fc713d0bc335d6f91f6
#
_entry.id   742ad23f0e3a3fc713d0bc335d6f91f6
#
_cell.length_a   1.000
_cell.length_b   1.000
_cell.length_c   1.000
_cell.angle_alpha   90.00
_cell.angle_beta   90.00
_cell.angle_gamma   90.00
#
_symmetry.space_group_name_H-M   'P 1'
#
loop_
_entity.id
_entity.type
_entity.pdbx_description
1 polymer ?
#
loop_
_entity_poly.entity_id
_entity_poly.type
_entity_poly.pdbx_seq_one_letter_code
_entity_poly.pdbx_strand_id
1 'polypeptide(L)'
;KGPTGKREDSTNLGIYRMQVLGRDRTLMRWLKHRGGAQHFQRWQGSKREPLPAAAVLGADPGTILAAVTPVPDTLSEYQFAGLLRGKKVELVDCVSIPLQVPAEAEIVLEGHVLLDEYGDEGPYGDHTGYYNSVEPFPVFQISAITMRRKPIYLSTFTGRPPDEPSVLGEALNEVFIPLLQQQFPEIVDFWLPPEGCSYRIAVISMKKAYPGHAKRVMMGAWSFLRQFLYTKFLIIVDHDINARSWQDVMWAISTRMDPARDITVLENTPIDYLDFASPESGLGGKLAMDATNKLPPETHREWGRILEMDAEVVRRIDNLWTKLSI
;
A
#
# COMPACT_ATOMS: atom_id res chain seq x y z
N LYS A 1 -2.80 -22.69 -6.00
CA LYS A 1 -4.16 -23.00 -6.49
C LYS A 1 -4.93 -23.65 -5.35
N GLY A 2 -6.14 -23.15 -5.04
CA GLY A 2 -6.91 -23.69 -3.92
C GLY A 2 -7.44 -25.11 -4.18
N PRO A 3 -7.91 -25.80 -3.11
CA PRO A 3 -8.18 -27.23 -3.17
C PRO A 3 -9.48 -27.63 -3.90
N THR A 4 -10.43 -26.72 -4.10
CA THR A 4 -11.78 -27.08 -4.60
C THR A 4 -11.96 -26.84 -6.09
N GLY A 5 -11.01 -26.15 -6.74
CA GLY A 5 -11.14 -25.77 -8.16
C GLY A 5 -12.20 -24.70 -8.44
N LYS A 6 -12.86 -24.16 -7.41
CA LYS A 6 -13.77 -23.03 -7.54
C LYS A 6 -13.00 -21.75 -7.85
N ARG A 7 -13.71 -20.72 -8.33
CA ARG A 7 -13.11 -19.42 -8.69
C ARG A 7 -12.38 -18.76 -7.51
N GLU A 8 -12.89 -18.91 -6.31
CA GLU A 8 -12.28 -18.49 -5.01
C GLU A 8 -11.01 -19.27 -4.65
N ASP A 9 -10.76 -20.41 -5.32
CA ASP A 9 -9.56 -21.23 -5.21
C ASP A 9 -8.62 -21.07 -6.42
N SER A 10 -8.76 -20.00 -7.19
CA SER A 10 -7.86 -19.69 -8.28
C SER A 10 -6.43 -19.44 -7.78
N THR A 11 -5.49 -19.31 -8.68
CA THR A 11 -4.11 -18.98 -8.32
C THR A 11 -4.09 -17.62 -7.63
N ASN A 12 -3.55 -17.56 -6.43
CA ASN A 12 -3.28 -16.31 -5.70
C ASN A 12 -1.85 -15.86 -5.97
N LEU A 13 -1.67 -14.59 -6.23
CA LEU A 13 -0.38 -13.92 -6.23
C LEU A 13 -0.25 -13.04 -4.99
N GLY A 14 0.99 -12.82 -4.55
CA GLY A 14 1.32 -11.90 -3.49
C GLY A 14 2.82 -11.73 -3.37
N ILE A 15 3.24 -10.62 -2.79
CA ILE A 15 4.65 -10.44 -2.40
C ILE A 15 4.81 -10.98 -0.99
N TYR A 16 5.71 -11.95 -0.83
CA TYR A 16 5.97 -12.62 0.43
C TYR A 16 7.46 -12.67 0.72
N ARG A 17 7.80 -12.39 1.95
CA ARG A 17 9.16 -12.53 2.46
C ARG A 17 9.48 -14.01 2.68
N MET A 18 10.67 -14.44 2.29
CA MET A 18 11.16 -15.79 2.46
C MET A 18 12.55 -15.76 3.11
N GLN A 19 12.71 -16.44 4.24
CA GLN A 19 13.99 -16.59 4.91
C GLN A 19 14.65 -17.91 4.49
N VAL A 20 15.89 -17.84 4.03
CA VAL A 20 16.66 -19.03 3.64
C VAL A 20 17.07 -19.82 4.87
N LEU A 21 16.72 -21.11 4.93
CA LEU A 21 17.12 -22.05 5.99
C LEU A 21 18.28 -22.92 5.57
N GLY A 22 18.43 -23.18 4.28
CA GLY A 22 19.43 -24.07 3.75
C GLY A 22 19.45 -24.08 2.23
N ARG A 23 20.04 -25.09 1.65
CA ARG A 23 20.29 -25.20 0.20
C ARG A 23 18.98 -25.19 -0.62
N ASP A 24 17.96 -25.86 -0.11
CA ASP A 24 16.70 -26.14 -0.81
C ASP A 24 15.46 -25.86 0.07
N ARG A 25 15.62 -25.09 1.13
CA ARG A 25 14.57 -24.82 2.11
C ARG A 25 14.52 -23.35 2.50
N THR A 26 13.33 -22.81 2.59
CA THR A 26 13.05 -21.45 3.09
C THR A 26 11.84 -21.47 4.01
N LEU A 27 11.65 -20.41 4.79
CA LEU A 27 10.39 -20.13 5.45
C LEU A 27 9.51 -19.25 4.54
N MET A 28 8.22 -19.52 4.53
CA MET A 28 7.24 -18.74 3.80
C MET A 28 6.46 -17.87 4.79
N ARG A 29 6.77 -16.58 4.86
CA ARG A 29 6.11 -15.66 5.78
C ARG A 29 4.72 -15.29 5.31
N TRP A 30 3.75 -16.11 5.68
CA TRP A 30 2.34 -15.92 5.40
C TRP A 30 1.57 -15.44 6.62
N LEU A 31 1.32 -14.14 6.69
CA LEU A 31 0.50 -13.55 7.76
C LEU A 31 -0.96 -14.01 7.63
N LYS A 32 -1.60 -14.34 8.75
CA LYS A 32 -2.93 -14.98 8.84
C LYS A 32 -4.02 -14.36 7.96
N HIS A 33 -3.98 -13.04 7.78
CA HIS A 33 -4.99 -12.30 7.01
C HIS A 33 -4.64 -12.13 5.52
N ARG A 34 -3.49 -12.61 5.05
CA ARG A 34 -3.05 -12.52 3.65
C ARG A 34 -3.55 -13.72 2.83
N GLY A 35 -3.72 -13.50 1.51
CA GLY A 35 -4.24 -14.51 0.59
C GLY A 35 -3.50 -15.85 0.65
N GLY A 36 -2.16 -15.84 0.67
CA GLY A 36 -1.35 -17.06 0.79
C GLY A 36 -1.66 -17.87 2.05
N ALA A 37 -1.77 -17.22 3.21
CA ALA A 37 -2.12 -17.88 4.46
C ALA A 37 -3.54 -18.46 4.42
N GLN A 38 -4.50 -17.75 3.85
CA GLN A 38 -5.87 -18.23 3.70
C GLN A 38 -5.95 -19.45 2.77
N HIS A 39 -5.18 -19.45 1.67
CA HIS A 39 -5.06 -20.62 0.79
C HIS A 39 -4.43 -21.80 1.51
N PHE A 40 -3.38 -21.58 2.28
CA PHE A 40 -2.70 -22.60 3.05
C PHE A 40 -3.61 -23.23 4.11
N GLN A 41 -4.34 -22.40 4.89
CA GLN A 41 -5.29 -22.90 5.90
C GLN A 41 -6.41 -23.74 5.27
N ARG A 42 -6.99 -23.31 4.16
CA ARG A 42 -8.01 -24.08 3.43
C ARG A 42 -7.43 -25.41 2.91
N TRP A 43 -6.20 -25.38 2.44
CA TRP A 43 -5.51 -26.58 1.96
C TRP A 43 -5.26 -27.57 3.10
N GLN A 44 -4.72 -27.13 4.24
CA GLN A 44 -4.53 -27.96 5.44
C GLN A 44 -5.85 -28.60 5.93
N GLY A 45 -6.95 -27.89 5.84
CA GLY A 45 -8.29 -28.38 6.21
C GLY A 45 -8.87 -29.44 5.27
N SER A 46 -8.37 -29.56 4.04
CA SER A 46 -8.95 -30.38 2.98
C SER A 46 -8.01 -31.41 2.36
N LYS A 47 -6.71 -31.24 2.48
CA LYS A 47 -5.67 -32.06 1.86
C LYS A 47 -4.66 -32.58 2.89
N ARG A 48 -4.05 -33.72 2.58
CA ARG A 48 -2.95 -34.32 3.38
C ARG A 48 -1.58 -34.12 2.77
N GLU A 49 -1.54 -33.74 1.51
CA GLU A 49 -0.30 -33.48 0.75
C GLU A 49 0.16 -32.01 0.91
N PRO A 50 1.46 -31.73 0.84
CA PRO A 50 1.98 -30.37 0.88
C PRO A 50 1.40 -29.47 -0.22
N LEU A 51 1.26 -28.16 0.08
CA LEU A 51 0.69 -27.19 -0.86
C LEU A 51 1.71 -26.83 -1.94
N PRO A 52 1.45 -27.08 -3.23
CA PRO A 52 2.34 -26.62 -4.30
C PRO A 52 2.35 -25.09 -4.37
N ALA A 53 3.56 -24.54 -4.41
CA ALA A 53 3.81 -23.11 -4.53
C ALA A 53 5.03 -22.83 -5.42
N ALA A 54 5.03 -21.69 -6.08
CA ALA A 54 6.17 -21.18 -6.82
C ALA A 54 6.52 -19.77 -6.33
N ALA A 55 7.80 -19.50 -6.09
CA ALA A 55 8.30 -18.16 -5.82
C ALA A 55 9.04 -17.65 -7.05
N VAL A 56 8.60 -16.50 -7.55
CA VAL A 56 9.17 -15.82 -8.72
C VAL A 56 10.02 -14.65 -8.24
N LEU A 57 11.29 -14.67 -8.55
CA LEU A 57 12.24 -13.59 -8.28
C LEU A 57 12.51 -12.86 -9.58
N GLY A 58 12.10 -11.60 -9.64
CA GLY A 58 12.15 -10.80 -10.88
C GLY A 58 11.02 -11.15 -11.84
N ALA A 59 9.94 -10.40 -11.77
CA ALA A 59 8.83 -10.39 -12.71
C ALA A 59 8.69 -9.00 -13.34
N ASP A 60 7.83 -8.90 -14.34
CA ASP A 60 7.42 -7.60 -14.89
C ASP A 60 6.85 -6.68 -13.79
N PRO A 61 7.19 -5.38 -13.77
CA PRO A 61 6.73 -4.46 -12.74
C PRO A 61 5.21 -4.40 -12.58
N GLY A 62 4.43 -4.51 -13.66
CA GLY A 62 2.97 -4.55 -13.59
C GLY A 62 2.46 -5.81 -12.89
N THR A 63 3.16 -6.93 -13.02
CA THR A 63 2.85 -8.17 -12.30
C THR A 63 3.20 -8.06 -10.82
N ILE A 64 4.33 -7.43 -10.49
CA ILE A 64 4.73 -7.15 -9.10
C ILE A 64 3.70 -6.22 -8.43
N LEU A 65 3.33 -5.14 -9.11
CA LEU A 65 2.33 -4.19 -8.60
C LEU A 65 0.96 -4.87 -8.39
N ALA A 66 0.53 -5.72 -9.32
CA ALA A 66 -0.71 -6.47 -9.19
C ALA A 66 -0.70 -7.42 -7.98
N ALA A 67 0.45 -8.01 -7.65
CA ALA A 67 0.59 -8.92 -6.51
C ALA A 67 0.45 -8.24 -5.13
N VAL A 68 0.62 -6.92 -5.04
CA VAL A 68 0.40 -6.15 -3.80
C VAL A 68 -0.91 -5.37 -3.79
N THR A 69 -1.57 -5.28 -4.95
CA THR A 69 -2.83 -4.55 -5.09
C THR A 69 -3.97 -5.35 -4.47
N PRO A 70 -4.80 -4.76 -3.58
CA PRO A 70 -5.96 -5.42 -3.02
C PRO A 70 -7.11 -5.47 -4.05
N VAL A 71 -6.97 -6.33 -5.06
CA VAL A 71 -8.02 -6.56 -6.03
C VAL A 71 -9.19 -7.34 -5.42
N PRO A 72 -10.44 -7.14 -5.88
CA PRO A 72 -11.57 -7.96 -5.47
C PRO A 72 -11.35 -9.45 -5.79
N ASP A 73 -11.84 -10.35 -4.93
CA ASP A 73 -11.73 -11.82 -5.11
C ASP A 73 -12.30 -12.33 -6.45
N THR A 74 -13.09 -11.51 -7.14
CA THR A 74 -13.64 -11.79 -8.47
C THR A 74 -12.67 -11.53 -9.62
N LEU A 75 -11.57 -10.83 -9.35
CA LEU A 75 -10.53 -10.48 -10.32
C LEU A 75 -9.21 -11.17 -9.94
N SER A 76 -8.61 -11.90 -10.88
CA SER A 76 -7.28 -12.47 -10.67
C SER A 76 -6.21 -11.37 -10.77
N GLU A 77 -5.18 -11.45 -9.93
CA GLU A 77 -4.01 -10.56 -10.00
C GLU A 77 -3.35 -10.60 -11.39
N TYR A 78 -3.33 -11.74 -12.07
CA TYR A 78 -2.83 -11.84 -13.45
C TYR A 78 -3.71 -11.07 -14.43
N GLN A 79 -5.03 -11.05 -14.25
CA GLN A 79 -5.92 -10.24 -15.08
C GLN A 79 -5.69 -8.75 -14.82
N PHE A 80 -5.52 -8.38 -13.57
CA PHE A 80 -5.19 -7.01 -13.19
C PHE A 80 -3.82 -6.58 -13.71
N ALA A 81 -2.79 -7.43 -13.62
CA ALA A 81 -1.49 -7.20 -14.25
C ALA A 81 -1.62 -6.99 -15.76
N GLY A 82 -2.46 -7.77 -16.42
CA GLY A 82 -2.77 -7.60 -17.85
C GLY A 82 -3.41 -6.25 -18.17
N LEU A 83 -4.29 -5.77 -17.28
CA LEU A 83 -4.89 -4.43 -17.40
C LEU A 83 -3.83 -3.32 -17.29
N LEU A 84 -2.97 -3.40 -16.28
CA LEU A 84 -1.89 -2.43 -16.07
C LEU A 84 -0.89 -2.40 -17.25
N ARG A 85 -0.59 -3.57 -17.82
CA ARG A 85 0.37 -3.72 -18.92
C ARG A 85 -0.23 -3.41 -20.30
N GLY A 86 -1.54 -3.33 -20.44
CA GLY A 86 -2.24 -3.26 -21.74
C GLY A 86 -2.10 -4.53 -22.58
N LYS A 87 -1.60 -5.64 -22.03
CA LYS A 87 -1.45 -6.95 -22.67
C LYS A 87 -1.54 -8.09 -21.67
N LYS A 88 -1.98 -9.26 -22.11
CA LYS A 88 -2.04 -10.46 -21.24
C LYS A 88 -0.65 -10.82 -20.71
N VAL A 89 -0.61 -11.31 -19.47
CA VAL A 89 0.57 -11.96 -18.91
C VAL A 89 0.67 -13.35 -19.53
N GLU A 90 1.77 -13.63 -20.21
CA GLU A 90 2.07 -14.96 -20.72
C GLU A 90 2.51 -15.86 -19.56
N LEU A 91 1.92 -17.05 -19.47
CA LEU A 91 2.22 -18.03 -18.44
C LEU A 91 2.80 -19.30 -19.07
N VAL A 92 3.73 -19.91 -18.36
CA VAL A 92 4.31 -21.22 -18.71
C VAL A 92 4.16 -22.19 -17.55
N ASP A 93 4.07 -23.48 -17.87
CA ASP A 93 3.97 -24.53 -16.85
C ASP A 93 5.27 -24.66 -16.07
N CYS A 94 5.17 -24.82 -14.76
CA CYS A 94 6.29 -25.23 -13.91
C CYS A 94 6.77 -26.64 -14.28
N VAL A 95 8.03 -26.94 -14.05
CA VAL A 95 8.63 -28.24 -14.41
C VAL A 95 8.40 -29.32 -13.36
N SER A 96 8.18 -28.95 -12.10
CA SER A 96 8.09 -29.91 -10.98
C SER A 96 6.78 -29.88 -10.21
N ILE A 97 5.91 -28.90 -10.46
CA ILE A 97 4.62 -28.71 -9.76
C ILE A 97 3.51 -28.32 -10.74
N PRO A 98 2.23 -28.61 -10.44
CA PRO A 98 1.09 -28.35 -11.34
C PRO A 98 0.63 -26.87 -11.25
N LEU A 99 1.57 -25.93 -11.40
CA LEU A 99 1.31 -24.50 -11.42
C LEU A 99 1.87 -23.86 -12.68
N GLN A 100 1.44 -22.63 -12.94
CA GLN A 100 1.95 -21.78 -14.01
C GLN A 100 2.58 -20.52 -13.42
N VAL A 101 3.61 -20.02 -14.05
CA VAL A 101 4.37 -18.83 -13.68
C VAL A 101 4.52 -17.90 -14.88
N PRO A 102 4.82 -16.59 -14.69
CA PRO A 102 5.09 -15.69 -15.80
C PRO A 102 6.26 -16.20 -16.67
N ALA A 103 6.03 -16.27 -17.97
CA ALA A 103 7.06 -16.71 -18.94
C ALA A 103 8.30 -15.80 -18.95
N GLU A 104 8.13 -14.54 -18.52
CA GLU A 104 9.19 -13.53 -18.43
C GLU A 104 9.94 -13.54 -17.10
N ALA A 105 9.62 -14.48 -16.19
CA ALA A 105 10.28 -14.60 -14.88
C ALA A 105 11.80 -14.74 -15.02
N GLU A 106 12.54 -14.09 -14.15
CA GLU A 106 14.01 -14.18 -14.15
C GLU A 106 14.48 -15.46 -13.48
N ILE A 107 13.97 -15.75 -12.27
CA ILE A 107 14.27 -16.98 -11.52
C ILE A 107 12.97 -17.48 -10.90
N VAL A 108 12.74 -18.78 -10.93
CA VAL A 108 11.59 -19.44 -10.31
C VAL A 108 12.06 -20.53 -9.38
N LEU A 109 11.59 -20.48 -8.14
CA LEU A 109 11.74 -21.54 -7.15
C LEU A 109 10.43 -22.32 -7.11
N GLU A 110 10.44 -23.56 -7.53
CA GLU A 110 9.27 -24.45 -7.53
C GLU A 110 9.34 -25.39 -6.34
N GLY A 111 8.22 -25.66 -5.70
CA GLY A 111 8.23 -26.57 -4.56
C GLY A 111 6.90 -26.67 -3.84
N HIS A 112 6.97 -27.05 -2.58
CA HIS A 112 5.80 -27.31 -1.76
C HIS A 112 5.96 -26.70 -0.36
N VAL A 113 4.89 -26.09 0.14
CA VAL A 113 4.82 -25.65 1.53
C VAL A 113 4.34 -26.83 2.38
N LEU A 114 5.18 -27.22 3.35
CA LEU A 114 4.94 -28.35 4.21
C LEU A 114 3.83 -28.03 5.23
N LEU A 115 2.94 -28.99 5.50
CA LEU A 115 1.75 -28.75 6.34
C LEU A 115 2.07 -28.69 7.83
N ASP A 116 3.04 -29.50 8.27
CA ASP A 116 3.31 -29.74 9.69
C ASP A 116 4.74 -29.35 10.10
N GLU A 117 5.48 -28.66 9.22
CA GLU A 117 6.84 -28.22 9.51
C GLU A 117 6.92 -26.68 9.50
N TYR A 118 7.38 -26.14 10.62
CA TYR A 118 7.53 -24.70 10.85
C TYR A 118 8.93 -24.41 11.35
N GLY A 119 9.39 -23.20 11.12
CA GLY A 119 10.65 -22.69 11.64
C GLY A 119 10.51 -21.24 12.06
N ASP A 120 11.37 -20.79 12.96
CA ASP A 120 11.40 -19.44 13.47
C ASP A 120 12.00 -18.47 12.42
N GLU A 121 11.21 -17.49 12.01
CA GLU A 121 11.60 -16.45 11.06
C GLU A 121 11.88 -15.14 11.79
N GLY A 122 13.00 -14.55 11.46
CA GLY A 122 13.40 -13.25 12.02
C GLY A 122 14.57 -13.35 13.01
N PRO A 123 14.91 -12.25 13.72
CA PRO A 123 14.30 -10.93 13.53
C PRO A 123 14.67 -10.35 12.15
N TYR A 124 13.72 -9.67 11.51
CA TYR A 124 13.91 -9.07 10.21
C TYR A 124 13.68 -7.55 10.28
N GLY A 125 14.58 -6.75 9.68
CA GLY A 125 14.42 -5.31 9.55
C GLY A 125 13.32 -4.99 8.53
N ASP A 126 12.24 -4.33 8.99
CA ASP A 126 11.07 -4.07 8.19
C ASP A 126 10.98 -2.59 7.76
N HIS A 127 10.04 -2.28 6.87
CA HIS A 127 9.81 -0.93 6.30
C HIS A 127 9.47 0.16 7.34
N THR A 128 9.21 -0.22 8.57
CA THR A 128 9.08 0.73 9.69
C THR A 128 10.41 1.23 10.23
N GLY A 129 11.54 0.64 9.81
CA GLY A 129 12.86 0.90 10.34
C GLY A 129 13.17 0.15 11.65
N TYR A 130 12.31 -0.78 12.06
CA TYR A 130 12.48 -1.60 13.25
C TYR A 130 12.55 -3.09 12.90
N TYR A 131 13.21 -3.87 13.73
CA TYR A 131 13.15 -5.32 13.63
C TYR A 131 11.82 -5.83 14.16
N ASN A 132 11.19 -6.75 13.43
CA ASN A 132 10.02 -7.45 13.90
C ASN A 132 10.39 -8.61 14.82
N SER A 133 9.39 -9.14 15.51
CA SER A 133 9.53 -10.29 16.39
C SER A 133 9.83 -11.56 15.59
N VAL A 134 10.49 -12.51 16.24
CA VAL A 134 10.65 -13.88 15.73
C VAL A 134 9.32 -14.59 15.85
N GLU A 135 8.85 -15.18 14.73
CA GLU A 135 7.57 -15.89 14.65
C GLU A 135 7.70 -17.17 13.83
N PRO A 136 6.93 -18.24 14.15
CA PRO A 136 6.96 -19.47 13.39
C PRO A 136 6.19 -19.36 12.08
N PHE A 137 6.83 -19.75 10.96
CA PHE A 137 6.21 -19.84 9.65
C PHE A 137 6.47 -21.19 8.99
N PRO A 138 5.58 -21.63 8.07
CA PRO A 138 5.72 -22.93 7.40
C PRO A 138 6.96 -22.98 6.52
N VAL A 139 7.55 -24.16 6.44
CA VAL A 139 8.70 -24.43 5.57
C VAL A 139 8.24 -24.62 4.13
N PHE A 140 8.93 -23.96 3.21
CA PHE A 140 8.84 -24.20 1.78
C PHE A 140 10.04 -25.03 1.32
N GLN A 141 9.75 -26.25 0.85
CA GLN A 141 10.75 -27.18 0.30
C GLN A 141 10.83 -26.98 -1.21
N ILE A 142 12.00 -26.62 -1.71
CA ILE A 142 12.26 -26.39 -3.13
C ILE A 142 12.52 -27.73 -3.81
N SER A 143 11.84 -27.99 -4.92
CA SER A 143 12.00 -29.18 -5.77
C SER A 143 12.76 -28.88 -7.06
N ALA A 144 12.64 -27.67 -7.59
CA ALA A 144 13.35 -27.22 -8.78
C ALA A 144 13.63 -25.72 -8.75
N ILE A 145 14.71 -25.33 -9.39
CA ILE A 145 15.04 -23.93 -9.66
C ILE A 145 15.22 -23.77 -11.16
N THR A 146 14.40 -22.95 -11.78
CA THR A 146 14.52 -22.58 -13.18
C THR A 146 14.89 -21.10 -13.30
N MET A 147 15.63 -20.74 -14.34
CA MET A 147 16.05 -19.35 -14.55
C MET A 147 16.33 -19.08 -16.02
N ARG A 148 16.31 -17.82 -16.38
CA ARG A 148 16.77 -17.36 -17.69
C ARG A 148 18.25 -17.69 -17.89
N ARG A 149 18.68 -17.75 -19.15
CA ARG A 149 20.12 -17.96 -19.47
C ARG A 149 21.03 -16.86 -18.92
N LYS A 150 20.52 -15.64 -18.79
CA LYS A 150 21.20 -14.49 -18.19
C LYS A 150 20.21 -13.80 -17.24
N PRO A 151 19.97 -14.37 -16.06
CA PRO A 151 18.97 -13.84 -15.14
C PRO A 151 19.44 -12.53 -14.51
N ILE A 152 18.49 -11.62 -14.32
CA ILE A 152 18.68 -10.43 -13.53
C ILE A 152 18.09 -10.71 -12.15
N TYR A 153 18.91 -10.62 -11.12
CA TYR A 153 18.41 -10.71 -9.75
C TYR A 153 17.90 -9.36 -9.29
N LEU A 154 16.57 -9.27 -9.09
CA LEU A 154 15.96 -8.09 -8.52
C LEU A 154 16.30 -8.03 -7.04
N SER A 155 17.21 -7.12 -6.68
CA SER A 155 17.59 -6.86 -5.30
C SER A 155 17.00 -5.54 -4.84
N THR A 156 16.50 -5.51 -3.61
CA THR A 156 15.91 -4.32 -3.01
C THR A 156 16.34 -4.18 -1.57
N PHE A 157 16.02 -3.06 -0.99
CA PHE A 157 16.29 -2.71 0.38
C PHE A 157 14.98 -2.35 1.09
N THR A 158 14.84 -2.82 2.31
CA THR A 158 13.70 -2.49 3.18
C THR A 158 14.23 -1.94 4.50
N GLY A 159 13.67 -0.82 4.94
CA GLY A 159 14.07 -0.18 6.18
C GLY A 159 13.36 1.16 6.36
N ARG A 160 14.02 2.09 7.04
CA ARG A 160 13.47 3.45 7.15
C ARG A 160 13.36 4.07 5.75
N PRO A 161 12.19 4.64 5.37
CA PRO A 161 12.01 5.27 4.07
C PRO A 161 13.06 6.37 3.76
N PRO A 162 13.42 6.59 2.46
CA PRO A 162 12.84 5.93 1.29
C PRO A 162 13.33 4.50 1.08
N ASP A 163 12.41 3.58 0.78
CA ASP A 163 12.68 2.18 0.54
C ASP A 163 11.71 1.62 -0.54
N GLU A 164 11.82 0.33 -0.90
CA GLU A 164 10.93 -0.26 -1.89
C GLU A 164 9.44 -0.15 -1.52
N PRO A 165 8.99 -0.48 -0.30
CA PRO A 165 7.58 -0.33 0.08
C PRO A 165 7.04 1.08 -0.10
N SER A 166 7.84 2.13 0.11
CA SER A 166 7.41 3.52 -0.11
C SER A 166 7.19 3.82 -1.59
N VAL A 167 8.05 3.34 -2.48
CA VAL A 167 7.89 3.49 -3.93
C VAL A 167 6.69 2.71 -4.46
N LEU A 168 6.48 1.47 -3.98
CA LEU A 168 5.29 0.70 -4.31
C LEU A 168 4.02 1.38 -3.79
N GLY A 169 4.08 1.96 -2.60
CA GLY A 169 2.98 2.74 -2.01
C GLY A 169 2.58 3.92 -2.88
N GLU A 170 3.53 4.66 -3.42
CA GLU A 170 3.28 5.77 -4.34
C GLU A 170 2.59 5.29 -5.63
N ALA A 171 3.11 4.23 -6.26
CA ALA A 171 2.50 3.66 -7.46
C ALA A 171 1.08 3.15 -7.22
N LEU A 172 0.83 2.48 -6.10
CA LEU A 172 -0.50 2.02 -5.69
C LEU A 172 -1.45 3.19 -5.45
N ASN A 173 -0.95 4.28 -4.87
CA ASN A 173 -1.73 5.47 -4.63
C ASN A 173 -2.34 6.01 -5.93
N GLU A 174 -1.54 6.13 -6.99
CA GLU A 174 -2.02 6.58 -8.31
C GLU A 174 -3.10 5.66 -8.90
N VAL A 175 -3.05 4.36 -8.62
CA VAL A 175 -4.08 3.40 -9.07
C VAL A 175 -5.41 3.59 -8.33
N PHE A 176 -5.36 3.96 -7.04
CA PHE A 176 -6.57 4.01 -6.20
C PHE A 176 -7.20 5.40 -6.09
N ILE A 177 -6.48 6.47 -6.34
CA ILE A 177 -7.04 7.83 -6.32
C ILE A 177 -8.31 7.96 -7.19
N PRO A 178 -8.34 7.49 -8.45
CA PRO A 178 -9.54 7.60 -9.27
C PRO A 178 -10.76 6.88 -8.69
N LEU A 179 -10.55 5.73 -8.02
CA LEU A 179 -11.64 4.99 -7.37
C LEU A 179 -12.16 5.73 -6.14
N LEU A 180 -11.25 6.34 -5.36
CA LEU A 180 -11.60 7.16 -4.22
C LEU A 180 -12.38 8.41 -4.66
N GLN A 181 -11.96 9.05 -5.74
CA GLN A 181 -12.63 10.23 -6.32
C GLN A 181 -14.02 9.91 -6.88
N GLN A 182 -14.27 8.71 -7.39
CA GLN A 182 -15.62 8.29 -7.78
C GLN A 182 -16.59 8.26 -6.59
N GLN A 183 -16.11 7.87 -5.42
CA GLN A 183 -16.91 7.82 -4.19
C GLN A 183 -16.96 9.17 -3.47
N PHE A 184 -15.88 9.94 -3.55
CA PHE A 184 -15.69 11.24 -2.91
C PHE A 184 -15.21 12.25 -3.94
N PRO A 185 -16.11 12.78 -4.81
CA PRO A 185 -15.72 13.68 -5.92
C PRO A 185 -15.14 15.02 -5.45
N GLU A 186 -15.31 15.36 -4.19
CA GLU A 186 -14.67 16.50 -3.56
C GLU A 186 -13.16 16.36 -3.37
N ILE A 187 -12.61 15.13 -3.39
CA ILE A 187 -11.18 14.89 -3.26
C ILE A 187 -10.48 15.29 -4.55
N VAL A 188 -9.50 16.19 -4.43
CA VAL A 188 -8.66 16.67 -5.54
C VAL A 188 -7.39 15.82 -5.67
N ASP A 189 -6.73 15.56 -4.53
CA ASP A 189 -5.55 14.72 -4.46
C ASP A 189 -5.52 13.92 -3.15
N PHE A 190 -4.85 12.79 -3.20
CA PHE A 190 -4.63 11.92 -2.06
C PHE A 190 -3.18 11.43 -2.09
N TRP A 191 -2.40 11.77 -1.09
CA TRP A 191 -0.99 11.45 -1.04
C TRP A 191 -0.64 10.63 0.19
N LEU A 192 0.10 9.54 -0.05
CA LEU A 192 0.74 8.74 0.98
C LEU A 192 2.23 9.11 0.99
N PRO A 193 2.68 10.00 1.88
CA PRO A 193 4.08 10.41 1.91
C PRO A 193 4.99 9.23 2.25
N PRO A 194 6.16 9.11 1.60
CA PRO A 194 7.14 8.05 1.92
C PRO A 194 7.49 7.99 3.41
N GLU A 195 7.59 9.14 4.07
CA GLU A 195 7.89 9.27 5.49
C GLU A 195 6.82 8.62 6.38
N GLY A 196 5.62 8.42 5.85
CA GLY A 196 4.52 7.73 6.50
C GLY A 196 4.64 6.21 6.51
N CYS A 197 5.77 5.64 6.11
CA CYS A 197 6.01 4.20 6.08
C CYS A 197 4.86 3.45 5.38
N SER A 198 4.68 3.70 4.11
CA SER A 198 3.65 3.20 3.19
C SER A 198 2.29 3.91 3.32
N TYR A 199 1.51 3.68 4.36
CA TYR A 199 0.12 4.16 4.46
C TYR A 199 -0.26 4.73 5.83
N ARG A 200 0.70 4.91 6.74
CA ARG A 200 0.40 5.38 8.11
C ARG A 200 0.03 6.85 8.18
N ILE A 201 0.49 7.63 7.22
CA ILE A 201 0.10 9.05 7.06
C ILE A 201 -0.54 9.19 5.67
N ALA A 202 -1.63 9.93 5.59
CA ALA A 202 -2.20 10.37 4.32
C ALA A 202 -2.54 11.86 4.39
N VAL A 203 -2.27 12.57 3.32
CA VAL A 203 -2.69 13.96 3.10
C VAL A 203 -3.75 13.98 2.01
N ILE A 204 -4.89 14.61 2.27
CA ILE A 204 -6.02 14.69 1.34
C ILE A 204 -6.30 16.14 1.04
N SER A 205 -6.18 16.53 -0.21
CA SER A 205 -6.63 17.82 -0.71
C SER A 205 -8.07 17.71 -1.21
N MET A 206 -8.95 18.63 -0.78
CA MET A 206 -10.36 18.57 -1.13
C MET A 206 -10.97 19.93 -1.42
N LYS A 207 -12.07 19.96 -2.18
CA LYS A 207 -12.96 21.10 -2.33
C LYS A 207 -14.02 21.05 -1.25
N LYS A 208 -13.80 21.79 -0.16
CA LYS A 208 -14.77 21.87 0.93
C LYS A 208 -15.98 22.72 0.51
N ALA A 209 -17.19 22.18 0.71
CA ALA A 209 -18.43 22.81 0.27
C ALA A 209 -19.37 23.22 1.42
N TYR A 210 -19.24 22.62 2.61
CA TYR A 210 -20.11 22.84 3.76
C TYR A 210 -19.39 22.57 5.09
N PRO A 211 -19.91 23.07 6.21
CA PRO A 211 -19.36 22.79 7.53
C PRO A 211 -19.34 21.28 7.84
N GLY A 212 -18.24 20.78 8.40
CA GLY A 212 -18.09 19.35 8.70
C GLY A 212 -17.74 18.47 7.51
N HIS A 213 -17.59 19.02 6.29
CA HIS A 213 -17.26 18.22 5.10
C HIS A 213 -15.93 17.49 5.21
N ALA A 214 -14.92 18.11 5.82
CA ALA A 214 -13.64 17.46 6.09
C ALA A 214 -13.80 16.20 6.96
N LYS A 215 -14.65 16.24 7.99
CA LYS A 215 -14.93 15.07 8.85
C LYS A 215 -15.58 13.92 8.08
N ARG A 216 -16.48 14.21 7.14
CA ARG A 216 -17.06 13.20 6.25
C ARG A 216 -15.96 12.50 5.44
N VAL A 217 -15.02 13.28 4.86
CA VAL A 217 -13.91 12.73 4.09
C VAL A 217 -12.98 11.89 4.96
N MET A 218 -12.67 12.32 6.19
CA MET A 218 -11.89 11.54 7.16
C MET A 218 -12.49 10.16 7.39
N MET A 219 -13.78 10.10 7.74
CA MET A 219 -14.51 8.84 8.00
C MET A 219 -14.56 7.97 6.73
N GLY A 220 -14.81 8.60 5.59
CA GLY A 220 -14.84 7.94 4.29
C GLY A 220 -13.51 7.31 3.92
N ALA A 221 -12.40 8.06 4.04
CA ALA A 221 -11.07 7.58 3.72
C ALA A 221 -10.69 6.36 4.58
N TRP A 222 -10.94 6.40 5.89
CA TRP A 222 -10.63 5.26 6.78
C TRP A 222 -11.47 4.01 6.50
N SER A 223 -12.66 4.12 5.91
CA SER A 223 -13.56 2.99 5.65
C SER A 223 -13.59 2.51 4.21
N PHE A 224 -13.04 3.27 3.26
CA PHE A 224 -13.21 3.02 1.83
C PHE A 224 -12.46 1.79 1.35
N LEU A 225 -11.16 1.70 1.62
CA LEU A 225 -10.33 0.56 1.24
C LEU A 225 -9.68 -0.05 2.47
N ARG A 226 -9.57 -1.38 2.46
CA ARG A 226 -8.99 -2.15 3.57
C ARG A 226 -7.60 -1.64 4.00
N GLN A 227 -6.76 -1.21 3.08
CA GLN A 227 -5.43 -0.68 3.39
C GLN A 227 -5.49 0.66 4.13
N PHE A 228 -6.47 1.53 3.82
CA PHE A 228 -6.62 2.82 4.48
C PHE A 228 -7.20 2.70 5.89
N LEU A 229 -7.78 1.55 6.22
CA LEU A 229 -8.15 1.23 7.59
C LEU A 229 -6.93 1.31 8.53
N TYR A 230 -5.72 1.04 8.03
CA TYR A 230 -4.47 1.10 8.79
C TYR A 230 -3.81 2.48 8.79
N THR A 231 -4.34 3.46 8.05
CA THR A 231 -3.86 4.85 8.10
C THR A 231 -4.09 5.42 9.49
N LYS A 232 -3.01 5.87 10.09
CA LYS A 232 -2.97 6.33 11.48
C LYS A 232 -3.26 7.83 11.58
N PHE A 233 -2.68 8.60 10.67
CA PHE A 233 -2.81 10.04 10.62
C PHE A 233 -3.42 10.48 9.29
N LEU A 234 -4.49 11.26 9.34
CA LEU A 234 -5.05 11.95 8.18
C LEU A 234 -4.89 13.45 8.34
N ILE A 235 -4.44 14.10 7.28
CA ILE A 235 -4.37 15.56 7.19
C ILE A 235 -5.24 15.99 6.02
N ILE A 236 -6.30 16.74 6.30
CA ILE A 236 -7.20 17.26 5.26
C ILE A 236 -6.86 18.73 5.03
N VAL A 237 -6.60 19.08 3.78
CA VAL A 237 -6.29 20.44 3.35
C VAL A 237 -7.25 20.88 2.22
N ASP A 238 -7.36 22.17 1.96
CA ASP A 238 -8.13 22.67 0.82
C ASP A 238 -7.39 22.43 -0.50
N HIS A 239 -8.13 22.55 -1.60
CA HIS A 239 -7.65 22.34 -2.97
C HIS A 239 -6.60 23.35 -3.45
N ASP A 240 -6.41 24.46 -2.77
CA ASP A 240 -5.36 25.46 -3.00
C ASP A 240 -4.00 25.08 -2.37
N ILE A 241 -3.98 24.01 -1.59
CA ILE A 241 -2.78 23.46 -0.95
C ILE A 241 -2.28 22.27 -1.75
N ASN A 242 -0.99 22.29 -2.08
CA ASN A 242 -0.35 21.13 -2.68
C ASN A 242 -0.17 20.04 -1.61
N ALA A 243 -1.03 19.01 -1.66
CA ALA A 243 -0.98 17.90 -0.71
C ALA A 243 0.38 17.14 -0.72
N ARG A 244 1.14 17.24 -1.81
CA ARG A 244 2.45 16.57 -1.98
C ARG A 244 3.64 17.45 -1.55
N SER A 245 3.38 18.62 -0.97
CA SER A 245 4.38 19.54 -0.43
C SER A 245 4.24 19.65 1.08
N TRP A 246 5.17 19.08 1.82
CA TRP A 246 5.17 19.24 3.28
C TRP A 246 5.23 20.70 3.72
N GLN A 247 5.85 21.58 2.95
CA GLN A 247 5.90 23.01 3.25
C GLN A 247 4.50 23.62 3.22
N ASP A 248 3.71 23.34 2.17
CA ASP A 248 2.36 23.84 2.01
C ASP A 248 1.41 23.22 3.05
N VAL A 249 1.53 21.92 3.29
CA VAL A 249 0.73 21.20 4.29
C VAL A 249 0.98 21.77 5.69
N MET A 250 2.24 21.98 6.06
CA MET A 250 2.59 22.53 7.37
C MET A 250 2.14 23.99 7.50
N TRP A 251 2.19 24.77 6.40
CA TRP A 251 1.63 26.11 6.40
C TRP A 251 0.11 26.08 6.66
N ALA A 252 -0.63 25.19 5.99
CA ALA A 252 -2.07 25.02 6.19
C ALA A 252 -2.40 24.60 7.63
N ILE A 253 -1.69 23.63 8.19
CA ILE A 253 -1.84 23.24 9.60
C ILE A 253 -1.63 24.43 10.53
N SER A 254 -0.57 25.20 10.30
CA SER A 254 -0.19 26.32 11.18
C SER A 254 -1.16 27.50 11.12
N THR A 255 -1.85 27.71 9.99
CA THR A 255 -2.65 28.92 9.73
C THR A 255 -4.16 28.69 9.71
N ARG A 256 -4.62 27.45 9.43
CA ARG A 256 -6.04 27.15 9.24
C ARG A 256 -6.63 26.25 10.33
N MET A 257 -5.81 25.70 11.20
CA MET A 257 -6.21 24.73 12.19
C MET A 257 -6.16 25.28 13.61
N ASP A 258 -7.20 25.04 14.38
CA ASP A 258 -7.21 25.15 15.84
C ASP A 258 -7.19 23.72 16.43
N PRO A 259 -6.17 23.34 17.23
CA PRO A 259 -6.02 21.97 17.70
C PRO A 259 -7.22 21.45 18.52
N ALA A 260 -7.90 22.32 19.27
CA ALA A 260 -9.03 21.88 20.09
C ALA A 260 -10.29 21.59 19.27
N ARG A 261 -10.50 22.35 18.17
CA ARG A 261 -11.67 22.19 17.30
C ARG A 261 -11.46 21.18 16.19
N ASP A 262 -10.26 21.13 15.61
CA ASP A 262 -10.01 20.56 14.29
C ASP A 262 -9.30 19.19 14.34
N ILE A 263 -9.01 18.67 15.53
CA ILE A 263 -8.54 17.31 15.72
C ILE A 263 -9.72 16.37 15.94
N THR A 264 -9.65 15.22 15.29
CA THR A 264 -10.54 14.07 15.55
C THR A 264 -9.67 12.88 15.95
N VAL A 265 -9.92 12.34 17.15
CA VAL A 265 -9.24 11.15 17.66
C VAL A 265 -10.24 10.01 17.72
N LEU A 266 -9.84 8.85 17.22
CA LEU A 266 -10.58 7.60 17.36
C LEU A 266 -9.70 6.61 18.12
N GLU A 267 -10.28 5.99 19.15
CA GLU A 267 -9.60 4.97 19.93
C GLU A 267 -10.09 3.57 19.54
N ASN A 268 -9.30 2.55 19.91
CA ASN A 268 -9.66 1.14 19.76
C ASN A 268 -10.03 0.75 18.30
N THR A 269 -9.25 1.23 17.36
CA THR A 269 -9.43 0.93 15.93
C THR A 269 -8.38 -0.07 15.46
N PRO A 270 -8.66 -0.85 14.38
CA PRO A 270 -7.66 -1.69 13.75
C PRO A 270 -6.44 -0.87 13.28
N ILE A 271 -5.26 -1.37 13.58
CA ILE A 271 -3.97 -0.81 13.18
C ILE A 271 -3.07 -1.92 12.64
N ASP A 272 -2.03 -1.56 11.92
CA ASP A 272 -1.02 -2.50 11.45
C ASP A 272 -0.29 -3.12 12.67
N TYR A 273 -0.13 -4.45 12.66
CA TYR A 273 0.58 -5.18 13.72
C TYR A 273 2.07 -4.80 13.83
N LEU A 274 2.66 -4.20 12.79
CA LEU A 274 4.02 -3.63 12.81
C LEU A 274 4.08 -2.23 13.43
N ASP A 275 2.97 -1.71 13.94
CA ASP A 275 2.96 -0.43 14.65
C ASP A 275 3.30 -0.65 16.13
N PHE A 276 4.59 -0.60 16.45
CA PHE A 276 5.08 -0.74 17.84
C PHE A 276 4.70 0.42 18.75
N ALA A 277 4.16 1.52 18.23
CA ALA A 277 3.64 2.62 19.04
C ALA A 277 2.19 2.39 19.50
N SER A 278 1.50 1.39 18.96
CA SER A 278 0.16 1.03 19.43
C SER A 278 0.23 0.33 20.80
N PRO A 279 -0.78 0.53 21.69
CA PRO A 279 -0.78 -0.10 23.01
C PRO A 279 -0.92 -1.62 22.92
N GLU A 280 -1.59 -2.13 21.89
CA GLU A 280 -1.81 -3.54 21.63
C GLU A 280 -1.55 -3.86 20.17
N SER A 281 -1.04 -5.06 19.88
CA SER A 281 -0.80 -5.50 18.51
C SER A 281 -2.11 -5.57 17.71
N GLY A 282 -2.19 -4.80 16.62
CA GLY A 282 -3.36 -4.75 15.76
C GLY A 282 -4.51 -3.85 16.28
N LEU A 283 -4.36 -3.22 17.44
CA LEU A 283 -5.35 -2.30 18.01
C LEU A 283 -4.70 -1.00 18.47
N GLY A 284 -5.17 0.12 17.98
CA GLY A 284 -4.59 1.43 18.31
C GLY A 284 -5.51 2.60 18.03
N GLY A 285 -4.96 3.79 18.09
CA GLY A 285 -5.67 5.03 17.84
C GLY A 285 -5.45 5.59 16.44
N LYS A 286 -6.34 6.49 16.03
CA LYS A 286 -6.24 7.29 14.81
C LYS A 286 -6.41 8.75 15.14
N LEU A 287 -5.74 9.60 14.39
CA LEU A 287 -5.87 11.05 14.50
C LEU A 287 -6.07 11.65 13.11
N ALA A 288 -7.05 12.53 12.98
CA ALA A 288 -7.21 13.35 11.80
C ALA A 288 -7.18 14.85 12.13
N MET A 289 -6.62 15.62 11.22
CA MET A 289 -6.46 17.07 11.28
C MET A 289 -7.27 17.72 10.15
N ASP A 290 -8.17 18.65 10.50
CA ASP A 290 -8.88 19.49 9.55
C ASP A 290 -8.13 20.82 9.37
N ALA A 291 -7.19 20.87 8.44
CA ALA A 291 -6.46 22.07 8.06
C ALA A 291 -7.07 22.78 6.84
N THR A 292 -8.40 22.68 6.67
CA THR A 292 -9.16 23.43 5.66
C THR A 292 -9.60 24.79 6.18
N ASN A 293 -9.98 25.70 5.27
CA ASN A 293 -10.66 26.93 5.61
C ASN A 293 -11.96 26.63 6.37
N LYS A 294 -12.32 27.48 7.33
CA LYS A 294 -13.51 27.27 8.16
C LYS A 294 -14.71 28.04 7.61
N LEU A 295 -15.84 27.33 7.53
CA LEU A 295 -17.12 27.86 7.10
C LEU A 295 -18.03 28.06 8.33
N PRO A 296 -18.94 29.08 8.35
CA PRO A 296 -19.92 29.17 9.43
C PRO A 296 -20.81 27.89 9.50
N PRO A 297 -21.09 27.33 10.67
CA PRO A 297 -20.72 27.79 12.02
C PRO A 297 -19.42 27.21 12.60
N GLU A 298 -18.51 26.65 11.81
CA GLU A 298 -17.21 26.10 12.30
C GLU A 298 -16.37 27.21 12.96
N THR A 299 -16.57 28.45 12.56
CA THR A 299 -15.98 29.64 13.19
C THR A 299 -16.98 30.79 13.19
N HIS A 300 -16.90 31.65 14.21
CA HIS A 300 -17.63 32.92 14.29
C HIS A 300 -16.80 34.12 13.83
N ARG A 301 -15.52 33.90 13.50
CA ARG A 301 -14.63 34.93 12.96
C ARG A 301 -14.79 35.02 11.46
N GLU A 302 -14.65 36.24 10.92
CA GLU A 302 -14.41 36.43 9.51
C GLU A 302 -13.10 35.67 9.13
N TRP A 303 -13.17 34.83 8.08
CA TRP A 303 -12.03 34.06 7.66
C TRP A 303 -11.04 34.94 6.89
N GLY A 304 -9.76 34.79 7.17
CA GLY A 304 -8.69 35.56 6.54
C GLY A 304 -8.63 35.38 5.02
N ARG A 305 -8.33 36.46 4.32
CA ARG A 305 -8.09 36.43 2.87
C ARG A 305 -6.61 36.06 2.63
N ILE A 306 -6.37 35.10 1.71
CA ILE A 306 -5.02 34.75 1.29
C ILE A 306 -4.35 35.95 0.62
N LEU A 307 -3.07 36.16 0.91
CA LEU A 307 -2.25 37.17 0.28
C LEU A 307 -1.91 36.74 -1.15
N GLU A 308 -2.49 37.40 -2.11
CA GLU A 308 -2.26 37.13 -3.52
C GLU A 308 -1.84 38.44 -4.23
N MET A 309 -0.92 38.28 -5.18
CA MET A 309 -0.53 39.38 -6.04
C MET A 309 -1.62 39.64 -7.09
N ASP A 310 -1.81 40.90 -7.44
CA ASP A 310 -2.74 41.29 -8.52
C ASP A 310 -2.40 40.58 -9.83
N ALA A 311 -3.41 39.98 -10.47
CA ALA A 311 -3.22 39.11 -11.65
C ALA A 311 -2.63 39.90 -12.86
N GLU A 312 -2.87 41.23 -12.95
CA GLU A 312 -2.26 42.04 -13.99
C GLU A 312 -0.78 42.30 -13.72
N VAL A 313 -0.41 42.47 -12.46
CA VAL A 313 0.98 42.59 -12.03
C VAL A 313 1.73 41.27 -12.31
N VAL A 314 1.15 40.12 -11.98
CA VAL A 314 1.74 38.80 -12.27
C VAL A 314 2.02 38.67 -13.78
N ARG A 315 1.00 38.88 -14.64
CA ARG A 315 1.15 38.83 -16.09
C ARG A 315 2.24 39.76 -16.62
N ARG A 316 2.31 40.97 -16.07
CA ARG A 316 3.33 41.95 -16.47
C ARG A 316 4.74 41.45 -16.10
N ILE A 317 4.92 40.89 -14.92
CA ILE A 317 6.21 40.37 -14.47
C ILE A 317 6.62 39.12 -15.27
N ASP A 318 5.71 38.18 -15.53
CA ASP A 318 5.96 36.99 -16.36
C ASP A 318 6.43 37.38 -17.77
N ASN A 319 5.79 38.38 -18.37
CA ASN A 319 6.18 38.91 -19.68
C ASN A 319 7.58 39.58 -19.64
N LEU A 320 7.94 40.24 -18.56
CA LEU A 320 9.27 40.81 -18.36
C LEU A 320 10.31 39.73 -18.13
N TRP A 321 9.98 38.70 -17.32
CA TRP A 321 10.87 37.58 -17.02
C TRP A 321 11.27 36.82 -18.28
N THR A 322 10.29 36.57 -19.17
CA THR A 322 10.52 35.92 -20.47
C THR A 322 11.48 36.73 -21.36
N LYS A 323 11.48 38.07 -21.23
CA LYS A 323 12.36 38.96 -22.02
C LYS A 323 13.78 39.07 -21.45
N LEU A 324 13.94 38.80 -20.15
CA LEU A 324 15.23 38.92 -19.48
C LEU A 324 16.17 37.75 -19.73
N SER A 325 15.68 36.62 -20.34
CA SER A 325 16.47 35.43 -20.69
C SER A 325 17.34 34.90 -19.53
N ILE A 326 16.84 34.98 -18.30
CA ILE A 326 17.53 34.49 -17.08
C ILE A 326 17.06 33.08 -16.78
#